data_240df067fecc038346393a48d92b3f36
#
_entry.id   240df067fecc038346393a48d92b3f36
#
_cell.length_a   1.000
_cell.length_b   1.000
_cell.length_c   1.000
_cell.angle_alpha   90.00
_cell.angle_beta   90.00
_cell.angle_gamma   90.00
#
_symmetry.space_group_name_H-M   'P 1'
#
loop_
_entity.id
_entity.type
_entity.pdbx_description
1 polymer ?
#
loop_
_entity_poly.entity_id
_entity_poly.type
_entity_poly.pdbx_seq_one_letter_code
_entity_poly.pdbx_strand_id
1 'polypeptide(L)'
;AANFYDNPSSKLKLIGVTGTNGKTTTTSLLFDLFQKLGYKVGLISTVVYKIGEKEIKSTHTTPDAIRLNELFAQMVEEGCEFCFMEVSSHAIHQGRIEGIEFAGGVFTNITHDHLDYHHSFKEYLGVKKAFFDGLSKDAFAITNADDKNGRVMMQNTKAEVITVARKTEADYRVKVIENQFSGLQ
;
A
#
# COMPACT_ATOMS: atom_id res chain seq x y z
N ALA A 1 -12.48 10.27 -12.64
CA ALA A 1 -11.10 10.11 -13.17
C ALA A 1 -10.93 8.74 -13.81
N ALA A 2 -11.22 7.63 -13.08
CA ALA A 2 -11.00 6.29 -13.60
C ALA A 2 -11.60 6.03 -14.98
N ASN A 3 -12.89 6.32 -15.18
CA ASN A 3 -13.57 6.13 -16.49
C ASN A 3 -12.95 6.95 -17.63
N PHE A 4 -12.39 8.13 -17.36
CA PHE A 4 -11.74 8.95 -18.37
C PHE A 4 -10.45 8.30 -18.92
N TYR A 5 -9.74 7.58 -18.06
CA TYR A 5 -8.51 6.87 -18.39
C TYR A 5 -8.74 5.36 -18.67
N ASP A 6 -9.98 4.95 -18.93
CA ASP A 6 -10.34 3.56 -19.22
C ASP A 6 -9.95 2.58 -18.07
N ASN A 7 -10.23 3.00 -16.84
CA ASN A 7 -10.03 2.21 -15.60
C ASN A 7 -8.65 1.54 -15.51
N PRO A 8 -7.55 2.29 -15.56
CA PRO A 8 -6.21 1.73 -15.71
C PRO A 8 -5.78 0.88 -14.50
N SER A 9 -6.34 1.13 -13.29
CA SER A 9 -6.03 0.34 -12.10
C SER A 9 -6.45 -1.14 -12.24
N SER A 10 -7.52 -1.43 -12.99
CA SER A 10 -7.98 -2.81 -13.22
C SER A 10 -7.04 -3.62 -14.13
N LYS A 11 -6.14 -2.94 -14.84
CA LYS A 11 -5.15 -3.54 -15.74
C LYS A 11 -3.80 -3.79 -15.07
N LEU A 12 -3.66 -3.41 -13.80
CA LEU A 12 -2.46 -3.55 -12.97
C LEU A 12 -2.75 -4.42 -11.74
N LYS A 13 -1.78 -5.19 -11.30
CA LYS A 13 -1.79 -5.76 -9.96
C LYS A 13 -1.36 -4.66 -8.99
N LEU A 14 -2.31 -3.84 -8.55
CA LEU A 14 -2.07 -2.68 -7.71
C LEU A 14 -2.12 -3.08 -6.23
N ILE A 15 -1.03 -2.84 -5.51
CA ILE A 15 -0.89 -3.12 -4.08
C ILE A 15 -0.74 -1.81 -3.30
N GLY A 16 -1.70 -1.54 -2.42
CA GLY A 16 -1.68 -0.38 -1.54
C GLY A 16 -1.04 -0.68 -0.19
N VAL A 17 -0.09 0.13 0.25
CA VAL A 17 0.55 0.00 1.56
C VAL A 17 0.15 1.16 2.45
N THR A 18 -0.49 0.87 3.58
CA THR A 18 -0.88 1.87 4.58
C THR A 18 -0.32 1.53 5.96
N GLY A 19 -0.31 2.53 6.82
CA GLY A 19 0.20 2.46 8.18
C GLY A 19 0.77 3.82 8.62
N THR A 20 1.24 3.93 9.85
CA THR A 20 1.94 5.13 10.30
C THR A 20 3.35 5.17 9.72
N ASN A 21 4.15 4.14 9.97
CA ASN A 21 5.54 4.03 9.55
C ASN A 21 5.76 2.85 8.60
N GLY A 22 6.81 2.92 7.80
CA GLY A 22 7.27 1.83 6.95
C GLY A 22 6.60 1.75 5.57
N LYS A 23 5.65 2.62 5.22
CA LYS A 23 5.01 2.63 3.90
C LYS A 23 6.03 2.73 2.77
N THR A 24 6.84 3.78 2.77
CA THR A 24 7.86 4.05 1.75
C THR A 24 8.87 2.93 1.65
N THR A 25 9.36 2.44 2.80
CA THR A 25 10.32 1.33 2.83
C THR A 25 9.71 0.07 2.22
N THR A 26 8.49 -0.29 2.61
CA THR A 26 7.81 -1.49 2.10
C THR A 26 7.55 -1.40 0.60
N THR A 27 7.01 -0.27 0.12
CA THR A 27 6.74 -0.09 -1.32
C THR A 27 8.02 -0.11 -2.16
N SER A 28 9.10 0.53 -1.68
CA SER A 28 10.39 0.55 -2.38
C SER A 28 11.03 -0.83 -2.43
N LEU A 29 11.04 -1.57 -1.30
CA LEU A 29 11.60 -2.93 -1.27
C LEU A 29 10.81 -3.90 -2.16
N LEU A 30 9.48 -3.79 -2.20
CA LEU A 30 8.65 -4.59 -3.10
C LEU A 30 8.92 -4.23 -4.56
N PHE A 31 9.03 -2.93 -4.87
CA PHE A 31 9.40 -2.46 -6.21
C PHE A 31 10.74 -3.06 -6.65
N ASP A 32 11.80 -2.93 -5.85
CA ASP A 32 13.13 -3.44 -6.15
C ASP A 32 13.14 -4.97 -6.28
N LEU A 33 12.42 -5.68 -5.41
CA LEU A 33 12.31 -7.13 -5.46
C LEU A 33 11.66 -7.60 -6.76
N PHE A 34 10.52 -7.01 -7.14
CA PHE A 34 9.79 -7.42 -8.34
C PHE A 34 10.55 -7.04 -9.63
N GLN A 35 11.27 -5.91 -9.63
CA GLN A 35 12.19 -5.59 -10.73
C GLN A 35 13.30 -6.64 -10.88
N LYS A 36 13.91 -7.08 -9.76
CA LYS A 36 14.94 -8.14 -9.79
C LYS A 36 14.38 -9.48 -10.23
N LEU A 37 13.09 -9.74 -10.03
CA LEU A 37 12.40 -10.92 -10.54
C LEU A 37 12.04 -10.80 -12.04
N GLY A 38 12.34 -9.68 -12.67
CA GLY A 38 12.14 -9.46 -14.12
C GLY A 38 10.79 -8.85 -14.49
N TYR A 39 9.97 -8.42 -13.52
CA TYR A 39 8.71 -7.74 -13.80
C TYR A 39 8.92 -6.27 -14.11
N LYS A 40 8.07 -5.69 -14.96
CA LYS A 40 7.98 -4.25 -15.12
C LYS A 40 7.01 -3.69 -14.08
N VAL A 41 7.48 -2.77 -13.26
CA VAL A 41 6.83 -2.35 -12.02
C VAL A 41 6.66 -0.85 -11.95
N GLY A 42 5.52 -0.39 -11.42
CA GLY A 42 5.29 0.98 -11.02
C GLY A 42 5.48 1.20 -9.52
N LEU A 43 5.86 2.41 -9.13
CA LEU A 43 5.98 2.86 -7.74
C LEU A 43 5.31 4.22 -7.56
N ILE A 44 4.47 4.37 -6.55
CA ILE A 44 3.94 5.65 -6.09
C ILE A 44 4.29 5.82 -4.62
N SER A 45 5.24 6.70 -4.32
CA SER A 45 5.75 6.89 -2.95
C SER A 45 5.90 8.37 -2.60
N THR A 46 6.16 8.64 -1.33
CA THR A 46 6.47 9.98 -0.83
C THR A 46 7.70 10.58 -1.51
N VAL A 47 8.69 9.73 -1.84
CA VAL A 47 10.01 10.17 -2.34
C VAL A 47 10.00 10.34 -3.85
N VAL A 48 9.44 9.38 -4.59
CA VAL A 48 9.52 9.32 -6.03
C VAL A 48 8.36 8.51 -6.60
N TYR A 49 7.91 8.84 -7.81
CA TYR A 49 7.08 7.95 -8.63
C TYR A 49 7.96 7.30 -9.68
N LYS A 50 7.76 6.01 -9.93
CA LYS A 50 8.52 5.27 -10.96
C LYS A 50 7.58 4.53 -11.91
N ILE A 51 7.94 4.52 -13.18
CA ILE A 51 7.30 3.72 -14.24
C ILE A 51 8.42 2.91 -14.90
N GLY A 52 8.59 1.64 -14.46
CA GLY A 52 9.79 0.91 -14.79
C GLY A 52 11.04 1.64 -14.26
N GLU A 53 11.95 2.00 -15.16
CA GLU A 53 13.17 2.73 -14.82
C GLU A 53 13.01 4.26 -14.84
N LYS A 54 11.89 4.77 -15.37
CA LYS A 54 11.63 6.21 -15.44
C LYS A 54 11.24 6.76 -14.08
N GLU A 55 11.97 7.75 -13.59
CA GLU A 55 11.67 8.45 -12.35
C GLU A 55 10.92 9.76 -12.62
N ILE A 56 9.90 10.03 -11.81
CA ILE A 56 9.09 11.23 -11.83
C ILE A 56 9.09 11.83 -10.42
N LYS A 57 9.35 13.11 -10.30
CA LYS A 57 9.37 13.80 -9.01
C LYS A 57 8.02 13.63 -8.29
N SER A 58 8.06 13.15 -7.06
CA SER A 58 6.87 13.06 -6.22
C SER A 58 6.39 14.45 -5.80
N THR A 59 5.07 14.64 -5.81
CA THR A 59 4.43 15.85 -5.29
C THR A 59 3.68 15.58 -3.99
N HIS A 60 3.20 14.35 -3.80
CA HIS A 60 2.45 13.91 -2.64
C HIS A 60 2.70 12.42 -2.40
N THR A 61 2.62 11.97 -1.14
CA THR A 61 2.66 10.54 -0.80
C THR A 61 1.66 9.73 -1.62
N THR A 62 0.45 10.23 -1.74
CA THR A 62 -0.61 9.70 -2.58
C THR A 62 -1.19 10.87 -3.37
N PRO A 63 -1.01 10.96 -4.68
CA PRO A 63 -1.54 12.02 -5.51
C PRO A 63 -3.07 12.13 -5.47
N ASP A 64 -3.63 13.19 -6.06
CA ASP A 64 -5.05 13.30 -6.31
C ASP A 64 -5.54 12.26 -7.33
N ALA A 65 -6.86 12.08 -7.41
CA ALA A 65 -7.47 11.03 -8.23
C ALA A 65 -7.19 11.17 -9.73
N ILE A 66 -7.01 12.39 -10.25
CA ILE A 66 -6.70 12.61 -11.67
C ILE A 66 -5.26 12.14 -11.93
N ARG A 67 -4.33 12.64 -11.12
CA ARG A 67 -2.91 12.31 -11.26
C ARG A 67 -2.63 10.83 -11.04
N LEU A 68 -3.34 10.17 -10.10
CA LEU A 68 -3.23 8.72 -9.88
C LEU A 68 -3.62 7.95 -11.15
N ASN A 69 -4.78 8.23 -11.75
CA ASN A 69 -5.24 7.53 -12.93
C ASN A 69 -4.35 7.83 -14.16
N GLU A 70 -3.82 9.04 -14.30
CA GLU A 70 -2.83 9.38 -15.33
C GLU A 70 -1.55 8.53 -15.18
N LEU A 71 -1.01 8.41 -13.95
CA LEU A 71 0.16 7.58 -13.67
C LEU A 71 -0.10 6.10 -13.95
N PHE A 72 -1.27 5.58 -13.56
CA PHE A 72 -1.64 4.20 -13.86
C PHE A 72 -1.79 3.96 -15.37
N ALA A 73 -2.38 4.90 -16.12
CA ALA A 73 -2.47 4.80 -17.58
C ALA A 73 -1.08 4.74 -18.21
N GLN A 74 -0.16 5.61 -17.79
CA GLN A 74 1.23 5.57 -18.25
C GLN A 74 1.93 4.25 -17.89
N MET A 75 1.68 3.69 -16.69
CA MET A 75 2.22 2.38 -16.29
C MET A 75 1.71 1.26 -17.19
N VAL A 76 0.41 1.28 -17.53
CA VAL A 76 -0.19 0.30 -18.45
C VAL A 76 0.41 0.42 -19.85
N GLU A 77 0.52 1.63 -20.39
CA GLU A 77 1.13 1.90 -21.70
C GLU A 77 2.58 1.41 -21.76
N GLU A 78 3.33 1.60 -20.69
CA GLU A 78 4.70 1.12 -20.55
C GLU A 78 4.80 -0.38 -20.27
N GLY A 79 3.67 -1.10 -20.13
CA GLY A 79 3.61 -2.53 -19.89
C GLY A 79 4.00 -2.96 -18.46
N CYS A 80 3.77 -2.09 -17.47
CA CYS A 80 3.90 -2.51 -16.07
C CYS A 80 2.81 -3.54 -15.72
N GLU A 81 3.19 -4.59 -15.00
CA GLU A 81 2.28 -5.63 -14.51
C GLU A 81 1.84 -5.35 -13.06
N PHE A 82 2.72 -4.76 -12.27
CA PHE A 82 2.52 -4.46 -10.86
C PHE A 82 2.69 -2.97 -10.59
N CYS A 83 1.99 -2.48 -9.58
CA CYS A 83 2.25 -1.17 -9.00
C CYS A 83 2.17 -1.25 -7.48
N PHE A 84 3.21 -0.78 -6.79
CA PHE A 84 3.22 -0.63 -5.34
C PHE A 84 3.04 0.84 -5.00
N MET A 85 2.03 1.16 -4.18
CA MET A 85 1.75 2.54 -3.82
C MET A 85 1.52 2.75 -2.33
N GLU A 86 2.00 3.88 -1.83
CA GLU A 86 1.65 4.34 -0.50
C GLU A 86 0.20 4.87 -0.49
N VAL A 87 -0.58 4.41 0.47
CA VAL A 87 -1.95 4.87 0.72
C VAL A 87 -1.97 5.63 2.05
N SER A 88 -1.93 6.97 1.97
CA SER A 88 -1.96 7.84 3.14
C SER A 88 -3.37 7.97 3.72
N SER A 89 -3.48 8.22 5.03
CA SER A 89 -4.78 8.47 5.65
C SER A 89 -5.50 9.69 5.07
N HIS A 90 -4.76 10.74 4.69
CA HIS A 90 -5.30 11.89 3.98
C HIS A 90 -5.94 11.50 2.65
N ALA A 91 -5.27 10.64 1.88
CA ALA A 91 -5.79 10.19 0.59
C ALA A 91 -7.08 9.35 0.73
N ILE A 92 -7.15 8.50 1.74
CA ILE A 92 -8.36 7.74 2.05
C ILE A 92 -9.49 8.69 2.45
N HIS A 93 -9.24 9.57 3.42
CA HIS A 93 -10.23 10.49 3.94
C HIS A 93 -10.75 11.47 2.89
N GLN A 94 -9.89 11.90 1.97
CA GLN A 94 -10.24 12.84 0.89
C GLN A 94 -10.78 12.14 -0.38
N GLY A 95 -11.01 10.83 -0.36
CA GLY A 95 -11.56 10.09 -1.50
C GLY A 95 -10.64 10.00 -2.71
N ARG A 96 -9.32 10.26 -2.56
CA ARG A 96 -8.38 10.25 -3.69
C ARG A 96 -8.24 8.89 -4.35
N ILE A 97 -8.53 7.82 -3.61
CA ILE A 97 -8.44 6.43 -4.08
C ILE A 97 -9.81 5.82 -4.42
N GLU A 98 -10.89 6.61 -4.42
CA GLU A 98 -12.21 6.13 -4.80
C GLU A 98 -12.25 5.68 -6.26
N GLY A 99 -12.85 4.51 -6.50
CA GLY A 99 -12.94 3.91 -7.83
C GLY A 99 -11.63 3.31 -8.34
N ILE A 100 -10.61 3.19 -7.49
CA ILE A 100 -9.37 2.46 -7.79
C ILE A 100 -9.52 1.01 -7.34
N GLU A 101 -9.21 0.08 -8.23
CA GLU A 101 -9.22 -1.36 -7.94
C GLU A 101 -7.85 -1.78 -7.41
N PHE A 102 -7.83 -2.33 -6.19
CA PHE A 102 -6.63 -2.88 -5.57
C PHE A 102 -6.65 -4.40 -5.61
N ALA A 103 -5.58 -5.00 -6.12
CA ALA A 103 -5.33 -6.43 -6.03
C ALA A 103 -4.95 -6.85 -4.60
N GLY A 104 -4.45 -5.93 -3.80
CA GLY A 104 -4.17 -6.19 -2.40
C GLY A 104 -3.86 -4.95 -1.58
N GLY A 105 -3.94 -5.12 -0.25
CA GLY A 105 -3.61 -4.11 0.74
C GLY A 105 -2.65 -4.64 1.81
N VAL A 106 -1.71 -3.80 2.24
CA VAL A 106 -0.74 -4.14 3.29
C VAL A 106 -0.84 -3.14 4.43
N PHE A 107 -1.05 -3.65 5.65
CA PHE A 107 -1.00 -2.88 6.89
C PHE A 107 0.33 -3.10 7.59
N THR A 108 1.10 -2.03 7.79
CA THR A 108 2.40 -2.10 8.48
C THR A 108 2.28 -1.98 9.99
N ASN A 109 1.76 -0.86 10.47
CA ASN A 109 1.54 -0.54 11.88
C ASN A 109 0.70 0.72 12.03
N ILE A 110 0.21 1.00 13.25
CA ILE A 110 -0.43 2.26 13.59
C ILE A 110 0.01 2.75 14.97
N THR A 111 0.50 3.97 15.02
CA THR A 111 0.85 4.69 16.25
C THR A 111 0.19 6.06 16.25
N HIS A 112 0.29 6.80 17.35
CA HIS A 112 -0.21 8.17 17.42
C HIS A 112 0.53 9.07 16.44
N ASP A 113 -0.17 9.54 15.41
CA ASP A 113 0.34 10.43 14.38
C ASP A 113 -0.82 11.16 13.69
N HIS A 114 -0.55 12.30 13.04
CA HIS A 114 -1.55 13.09 12.30
C HIS A 114 -2.81 13.45 13.09
N LEU A 115 -2.71 13.62 14.42
CA LEU A 115 -3.85 13.99 15.28
C LEU A 115 -4.27 15.45 15.11
N ASP A 116 -3.43 16.28 14.53
CA ASP A 116 -3.74 17.61 14.03
C ASP A 116 -4.79 17.59 12.91
N TYR A 117 -4.80 16.55 12.10
CA TYR A 117 -5.74 16.36 11.00
C TYR A 117 -6.95 15.48 11.38
N HIS A 118 -6.74 14.37 12.09
CA HIS A 118 -7.77 13.36 12.38
C HIS A 118 -8.47 13.54 13.74
N HIS A 119 -8.25 14.62 14.48
CA HIS A 119 -8.85 14.97 15.78
C HIS A 119 -8.81 13.87 16.87
N SER A 120 -8.72 12.57 16.52
CA SER A 120 -8.62 11.46 17.46
C SER A 120 -7.93 10.23 16.83
N PHE A 121 -7.32 9.42 17.71
CA PHE A 121 -6.73 8.13 17.28
C PHE A 121 -7.79 7.18 16.72
N LYS A 122 -9.02 7.19 17.26
CA LYS A 122 -10.13 6.37 16.78
C LYS A 122 -10.52 6.73 15.34
N GLU A 123 -10.57 8.00 15.03
CA GLU A 123 -10.84 8.50 13.67
C GLU A 123 -9.71 8.10 12.72
N TYR A 124 -8.45 8.33 13.09
CA TYR A 124 -7.27 7.95 12.31
C TYR A 124 -7.24 6.45 11.99
N LEU A 125 -7.54 5.60 12.99
CA LEU A 125 -7.66 4.15 12.83
C LEU A 125 -8.83 3.80 11.89
N GLY A 126 -9.99 4.41 12.08
CA GLY A 126 -11.17 4.19 11.24
C GLY A 126 -10.94 4.55 9.78
N VAL A 127 -10.26 5.66 9.53
CA VAL A 127 -9.91 6.08 8.17
C VAL A 127 -9.01 5.05 7.48
N LYS A 128 -7.95 4.56 8.14
CA LYS A 128 -7.10 3.52 7.54
C LYS A 128 -7.83 2.18 7.37
N LYS A 129 -8.71 1.85 8.32
CA LYS A 129 -9.55 0.65 8.24
C LYS A 129 -10.46 0.67 7.02
N ALA A 130 -11.01 1.84 6.65
CA ALA A 130 -11.89 1.98 5.49
C ALA A 130 -11.23 1.54 4.18
N PHE A 131 -9.91 1.65 4.06
CA PHE A 131 -9.17 1.12 2.91
C PHE A 131 -9.33 -0.41 2.79
N PHE A 132 -9.18 -1.14 3.89
CA PHE A 132 -9.33 -2.61 3.92
C PHE A 132 -10.78 -3.04 3.77
N ASP A 133 -11.71 -2.30 4.36
CA ASP A 133 -13.16 -2.56 4.23
C ASP A 133 -13.64 -2.39 2.78
N GLY A 134 -12.95 -1.56 1.99
CA GLY A 134 -13.22 -1.32 0.57
C GLY A 134 -12.58 -2.34 -0.39
N LEU A 135 -11.71 -3.22 0.08
CA LEU A 135 -11.11 -4.24 -0.78
C LEU A 135 -12.13 -5.27 -1.26
N SER A 136 -11.99 -5.70 -2.51
CA SER A 136 -12.85 -6.73 -3.09
C SER A 136 -12.58 -8.11 -2.48
N LYS A 137 -13.49 -9.05 -2.67
CA LYS A 137 -13.32 -10.45 -2.26
C LYS A 137 -12.20 -11.18 -3.02
N ASP A 138 -11.81 -10.66 -4.18
CA ASP A 138 -10.77 -11.24 -5.03
C ASP A 138 -9.38 -10.63 -4.72
N ALA A 139 -9.34 -9.67 -3.77
CA ALA A 139 -8.11 -9.08 -3.28
C ALA A 139 -7.56 -9.83 -2.06
N PHE A 140 -6.31 -9.55 -1.69
CA PHE A 140 -5.72 -9.98 -0.43
C PHE A 140 -5.49 -8.79 0.52
N ALA A 141 -5.42 -9.08 1.83
CA ALA A 141 -5.13 -8.09 2.86
C ALA A 141 -4.06 -8.64 3.81
N ILE A 142 -2.84 -8.11 3.73
CA ILE A 142 -1.74 -8.50 4.60
C ILE A 142 -1.75 -7.60 5.84
N THR A 143 -1.70 -8.20 7.03
CA THR A 143 -1.65 -7.47 8.29
C THR A 143 -0.50 -7.93 9.18
N ASN A 144 0.10 -6.95 9.88
CA ASN A 144 1.09 -7.22 10.93
C ASN A 144 0.36 -7.66 12.21
N ALA A 145 0.44 -8.94 12.55
CA ALA A 145 -0.20 -9.52 13.73
C ALA A 145 0.50 -9.13 15.06
N ASP A 146 1.71 -8.59 15.00
CA ASP A 146 2.38 -8.03 16.18
C ASP A 146 1.82 -6.66 16.58
N ASP A 147 1.12 -5.96 15.68
CA ASP A 147 0.39 -4.74 16.02
C ASP A 147 -1.00 -5.09 16.56
N LYS A 148 -1.31 -4.61 17.76
CA LYS A 148 -2.61 -4.86 18.42
C LYS A 148 -3.83 -4.42 17.58
N ASN A 149 -3.66 -3.45 16.70
CA ASN A 149 -4.70 -2.96 15.80
C ASN A 149 -4.75 -3.72 14.47
N GLY A 150 -3.80 -4.63 14.19
CA GLY A 150 -3.76 -5.41 12.96
C GLY A 150 -5.05 -6.20 12.73
N ARG A 151 -5.59 -6.83 13.78
CA ARG A 151 -6.89 -7.53 13.72
C ARG A 151 -8.06 -6.58 13.48
N VAL A 152 -8.01 -5.38 14.08
CA VAL A 152 -9.07 -4.37 13.91
C VAL A 152 -9.14 -3.90 12.46
N MET A 153 -7.99 -3.72 11.80
CA MET A 153 -7.94 -3.34 10.39
C MET A 153 -8.66 -4.34 9.49
N MET A 154 -8.65 -5.63 9.84
CA MET A 154 -9.18 -6.71 9.00
C MET A 154 -10.63 -7.11 9.32
N GLN A 155 -11.28 -6.49 10.33
CA GLN A 155 -12.58 -6.96 10.84
C GLN A 155 -13.71 -7.06 9.81
N ASN A 156 -13.77 -6.14 8.84
CA ASN A 156 -14.87 -6.07 7.89
C ASN A 156 -14.40 -6.25 6.44
N THR A 157 -13.12 -6.53 6.21
CA THR A 157 -12.63 -6.77 4.86
C THR A 157 -13.27 -8.02 4.26
N LYS A 158 -13.53 -7.97 2.95
CA LYS A 158 -13.98 -9.13 2.18
C LYS A 158 -12.80 -9.87 1.54
N ALA A 159 -11.62 -9.25 1.59
CA ALA A 159 -10.40 -9.79 1.01
C ALA A 159 -9.89 -11.00 1.82
N GLU A 160 -9.10 -11.85 1.19
CA GLU A 160 -8.36 -12.92 1.87
C GLU A 160 -7.34 -12.30 2.84
N VAL A 161 -7.47 -12.62 4.14
CA VAL A 161 -6.58 -12.07 5.17
C VAL A 161 -5.37 -12.96 5.35
N ILE A 162 -4.20 -12.35 5.23
CA ILE A 162 -2.89 -12.99 5.43
C ILE A 162 -2.18 -12.27 6.58
N THR A 163 -1.74 -13.01 7.58
CA THR A 163 -1.04 -12.46 8.74
C THR A 163 0.47 -12.66 8.65
N VAL A 164 1.22 -11.63 9.03
CA VAL A 164 2.68 -11.69 9.15
C VAL A 164 3.09 -11.26 10.56
N ALA A 165 4.10 -11.91 11.15
CA ALA A 165 4.58 -11.56 12.49
C ALA A 165 6.04 -11.94 12.71
N ARG A 166 6.65 -11.35 13.76
CA ARG A 166 7.94 -11.77 14.32
C ARG A 166 7.77 -12.45 15.69
N LYS A 167 6.79 -12.03 16.47
CA LYS A 167 6.62 -12.43 17.88
C LYS A 167 5.41 -13.33 18.10
N THR A 168 4.29 -12.98 17.46
CA THR A 168 3.03 -13.72 17.61
C THR A 168 2.91 -14.83 16.55
N GLU A 169 1.93 -15.71 16.70
CA GLU A 169 1.58 -16.68 15.65
C GLU A 169 0.92 -15.96 14.47
N ALA A 170 1.29 -16.39 13.27
CA ALA A 170 0.81 -15.82 12.01
C ALA A 170 1.01 -16.84 10.87
N ASP A 171 0.36 -16.62 9.72
CA ASP A 171 0.50 -17.44 8.54
C ASP A 171 1.95 -17.44 8.04
N TYR A 172 2.61 -16.27 8.12
CA TYR A 172 4.04 -16.12 7.83
C TYR A 172 4.77 -15.52 9.02
N ARG A 173 5.72 -16.27 9.56
CA ARG A 173 6.51 -15.84 10.71
C ARG A 173 7.97 -15.65 10.36
N VAL A 174 8.48 -14.44 10.62
CA VAL A 174 9.90 -14.11 10.46
C VAL A 174 10.63 -14.33 11.77
N LYS A 175 11.68 -15.14 11.76
CA LYS A 175 12.62 -15.30 12.87
C LYS A 175 13.93 -14.64 12.50
N VAL A 176 14.34 -13.66 13.28
CA VAL A 176 15.68 -13.07 13.16
C VAL A 176 16.67 -14.03 13.82
N ILE A 177 17.56 -14.61 13.03
CA ILE A 177 18.59 -15.54 13.51
C ILE A 177 19.81 -14.75 13.96
N GLU A 178 20.20 -13.74 13.18
CA GLU A 178 21.38 -12.93 13.45
C GLU A 178 21.11 -11.47 13.07
N ASN A 179 21.63 -10.55 13.89
CA ASN A 179 21.52 -9.11 13.65
C ASN A 179 22.93 -8.55 13.55
N GLN A 180 23.41 -8.28 12.35
CA GLN A 180 24.73 -7.75 12.06
C GLN A 180 24.67 -6.35 11.45
N PHE A 181 25.79 -5.62 11.46
CA PHE A 181 25.92 -4.32 10.80
C PHE A 181 25.64 -4.38 9.28
N SER A 182 25.86 -5.54 8.66
CA SER A 182 25.62 -5.80 7.23
C SER A 182 24.17 -6.18 6.88
N GLY A 183 23.30 -6.35 7.88
CA GLY A 183 21.89 -6.71 7.69
C GLY A 183 21.37 -7.76 8.68
N LEU A 184 20.14 -8.20 8.45
CA LEU A 184 19.47 -9.26 9.22
C LEU A 184 19.51 -10.58 8.44
N GLN A 185 19.78 -11.67 9.16
CA GLN A 185 19.59 -13.05 8.70
C GLN A 185 18.47 -13.73 9.48
#